data_ac5c3578aa38d2551aa7e77935f063a4
#
_entry.id   ac5c3578aa38d2551aa7e77935f063a4
#
_cell.length_a   1.000
_cell.length_b   1.000
_cell.length_c   1.000
_cell.angle_alpha   90.00
_cell.angle_beta   90.00
_cell.angle_gamma   90.00
#
_symmetry.space_group_name_H-M   'P 1'
#
loop_
_entity.id
_entity.type
_entity.pdbx_description
1 polymer ?
#
loop_
_entity_poly.entity_id
_entity_poly.type
_entity_poly.pdbx_seq_one_letter_code
_entity_poly.pdbx_strand_id
1 'polypeptide(L)'
;SSKSGEKGNSSGKMKVCAPYFWSFDHNDLRRDLTCAPYTLKETDGKMVESFDGNKPFEIYLAKWDIRKMSEEWRTVAINTGNAKWMSGINVTKMRYPYVLLMYAEVMNELHGADVTGECGLTAREALKMVHRRAFSDADKAAAETYINNISADKDVFFDAIVQENAWELVGEGYRKYDLIRWNLLNDRTEKMKADYERQLSEYPAKLYFKYKEDGGTIDMSTVQW
;
A
#
# COMPACT_ATOMS: atom_id res chain seq x y z
N SER A 1 -2.47 -0.19 17.33
CA SER A 1 -2.90 1.18 17.66
C SER A 1 -1.89 1.80 18.60
N SER A 2 -1.39 2.99 18.29
CA SER A 2 -0.53 3.77 19.18
C SER A 2 -1.37 4.77 19.96
N LYS A 3 -1.12 4.88 21.26
CA LYS A 3 -1.70 5.91 22.12
C LYS A 3 -0.63 6.86 22.66
N SER A 4 0.54 6.95 22.04
CA SER A 4 1.57 7.86 22.51
C SER A 4 1.44 9.23 21.83
N GLY A 5 1.60 10.31 22.61
CA GLY A 5 1.60 11.67 22.10
C GLY A 5 2.69 11.91 21.04
N GLU A 6 3.85 11.29 21.18
CA GLU A 6 4.98 11.44 20.28
C GLU A 6 4.79 10.73 18.91
N LYS A 7 4.04 9.64 18.89
CA LYS A 7 3.86 8.80 17.68
C LYS A 7 2.42 8.85 17.14
N GLY A 8 1.59 9.73 17.66
CA GLY A 8 0.20 9.92 17.28
C GLY A 8 -0.76 8.92 17.93
N ASN A 9 -2.03 9.31 17.97
CA ASN A 9 -3.12 8.50 18.48
C ASN A 9 -3.89 7.87 17.34
N SER A 10 -3.86 6.54 17.24
CA SER A 10 -4.68 5.79 16.30
C SER A 10 -5.56 4.77 17.01
N SER A 11 -6.82 4.68 16.63
CA SER A 11 -7.72 3.66 17.16
C SER A 11 -7.47 2.26 16.59
N GLY A 12 -6.62 2.13 15.55
CA GLY A 12 -6.35 0.85 14.88
C GLY A 12 -7.58 0.19 14.26
N LYS A 13 -8.61 0.98 13.90
CA LYS A 13 -9.88 0.43 13.39
C LYS A 13 -9.81 0.04 11.92
N MET A 14 -8.91 0.64 11.15
CA MET A 14 -8.75 0.33 9.74
C MET A 14 -7.59 -0.65 9.57
N LYS A 15 -7.92 -1.81 9.07
CA LYS A 15 -6.97 -2.88 8.76
C LYS A 15 -6.98 -3.16 7.26
N VAL A 16 -5.87 -3.63 6.76
CA VAL A 16 -5.76 -4.18 5.40
C VAL A 16 -5.72 -5.70 5.49
N CYS A 17 -6.23 -6.37 4.47
CA CYS A 17 -6.17 -7.83 4.40
C CYS A 17 -4.74 -8.30 4.15
N ALA A 18 -4.34 -9.40 4.79
CA ALA A 18 -3.01 -9.98 4.60
C ALA A 18 -2.69 -10.29 3.13
N PRO A 19 -3.60 -10.83 2.30
CA PRO A 19 -3.36 -11.01 0.86
C PRO A 19 -2.97 -9.73 0.12
N TYR A 20 -3.48 -8.58 0.54
CA TYR A 20 -3.07 -7.30 -0.02
C TYR A 20 -1.59 -7.00 0.28
N PHE A 21 -1.15 -7.16 1.54
CA PHE A 21 0.24 -6.96 1.95
C PHE A 21 1.21 -7.86 1.17
N TRP A 22 0.84 -9.13 1.01
CA TRP A 22 1.67 -10.12 0.32
C TRP A 22 1.62 -10.04 -1.21
N SER A 23 0.73 -9.22 -1.76
CA SER A 23 0.65 -9.02 -3.21
C SER A 23 1.70 -8.09 -3.77
N PHE A 24 2.40 -7.33 -2.91
CA PHE A 24 3.44 -6.41 -3.34
C PHE A 24 4.75 -7.12 -3.68
N ASP A 25 5.49 -6.57 -4.64
CA ASP A 25 6.91 -6.84 -4.79
C ASP A 25 7.67 -6.40 -3.54
N HIS A 26 8.74 -7.10 -3.17
CA HIS A 26 9.54 -6.77 -1.99
C HIS A 26 10.15 -5.37 -2.05
N ASN A 27 10.46 -4.89 -3.25
CA ASN A 27 11.08 -3.59 -3.48
C ASN A 27 10.05 -2.47 -3.68
N ASP A 28 8.75 -2.79 -3.70
CA ASP A 28 7.70 -1.77 -3.78
C ASP A 28 7.56 -1.05 -2.43
N LEU A 29 8.05 0.17 -2.37
CA LEU A 29 8.06 0.99 -1.16
C LEU A 29 6.66 1.30 -0.63
N ARG A 30 5.63 1.18 -1.44
CA ARG A 30 4.24 1.39 -1.01
C ARG A 30 3.78 0.38 0.01
N ARG A 31 4.29 -0.87 -0.03
CA ARG A 31 3.96 -1.89 0.96
C ARG A 31 4.21 -1.37 2.37
N ASP A 32 5.42 -0.97 2.66
CA ASP A 32 5.83 -0.55 4.00
C ASP A 32 5.36 0.88 4.35
N LEU A 33 5.03 1.67 3.33
CA LEU A 33 4.41 2.99 3.51
C LEU A 33 2.92 2.90 3.88
N THR A 34 2.20 1.93 3.33
CA THR A 34 0.74 1.83 3.49
C THR A 34 0.31 0.80 4.52
N CYS A 35 1.17 -0.14 4.86
CA CYS A 35 0.90 -1.23 5.77
C CYS A 35 1.79 -1.14 7.01
N ALA A 36 1.18 -1.34 8.18
CA ALA A 36 1.90 -1.51 9.45
C ALA A 36 1.50 -2.85 10.06
N PRO A 37 2.30 -3.91 9.83
CA PRO A 37 2.02 -5.24 10.40
C PRO A 37 2.41 -5.35 11.89
N TYR A 38 2.67 -4.24 12.55
CA TYR A 38 3.13 -4.17 13.93
C TYR A 38 2.27 -3.22 14.76
N THR A 39 2.36 -3.37 16.06
CA THR A 39 1.84 -2.42 17.05
C THR A 39 2.98 -1.72 17.77
N LEU A 40 2.68 -0.57 18.36
CA LEU A 40 3.64 0.16 19.21
C LEU A 40 3.34 -0.16 20.68
N LYS A 41 4.36 -0.60 21.41
CA LYS A 41 4.31 -0.85 22.86
C LYS A 41 5.38 -0.01 23.54
N GLU A 42 5.05 0.55 24.68
CA GLU A 42 6.04 1.20 25.54
C GLU A 42 6.82 0.12 26.31
N THR A 43 8.14 0.16 26.16
CA THR A 43 9.07 -0.74 26.87
C THR A 43 10.23 0.12 27.37
N ASP A 44 10.43 0.13 28.68
CA ASP A 44 11.50 0.91 29.35
C ASP A 44 11.50 2.42 28.94
N GLY A 45 10.31 3.01 28.86
CA GLY A 45 10.14 4.43 28.49
C GLY A 45 10.35 4.72 27.00
N LYS A 46 10.55 3.71 26.15
CA LYS A 46 10.67 3.86 24.70
C LYS A 46 9.50 3.18 23.98
N MET A 47 9.09 3.77 22.88
CA MET A 47 8.09 3.16 22.00
C MET A 47 8.75 2.16 21.07
N VAL A 48 8.40 0.90 21.22
CA VAL A 48 8.97 -0.21 20.45
C VAL A 48 7.90 -0.81 19.55
N GLU A 49 8.23 -1.02 18.30
CA GLU A 49 7.40 -1.78 17.36
C GLU A 49 7.45 -3.27 17.69
N SER A 50 6.31 -3.93 17.64
CA SER A 50 6.20 -5.36 17.94
C SER A 50 5.13 -5.98 17.07
N PHE A 51 5.42 -7.14 16.49
CA PHE A 51 4.37 -7.98 15.90
C PHE A 51 3.46 -8.51 16.99
N ASP A 52 2.16 -8.24 16.89
CA ASP A 52 1.20 -8.60 17.93
C ASP A 52 0.95 -10.11 17.93
N GLY A 53 1.45 -10.78 18.94
CA GLY A 53 1.29 -12.23 19.15
C GLY A 53 1.82 -13.09 18.01
N ASN A 54 2.85 -12.64 17.30
CA ASN A 54 3.34 -13.29 16.08
C ASN A 54 2.25 -13.45 15.00
N LYS A 55 1.27 -12.55 14.98
CA LYS A 55 0.14 -12.59 14.05
C LYS A 55 0.39 -11.61 12.89
N PRO A 56 1.01 -12.05 11.80
CA PRO A 56 1.25 -11.22 10.62
C PRO A 56 -0.04 -10.86 9.87
N PHE A 57 -1.21 -11.18 10.43
CA PHE A 57 -2.53 -10.88 9.89
C PHE A 57 -3.13 -9.58 10.42
N GLU A 58 -2.62 -9.05 11.53
CA GLU A 58 -3.05 -7.76 12.05
C GLU A 58 -2.28 -6.63 11.42
N ILE A 59 -2.61 -6.31 10.17
CA ILE A 59 -1.96 -5.28 9.39
C ILE A 59 -2.83 -4.03 9.40
N TYR A 60 -2.29 -2.94 9.92
CA TYR A 60 -3.00 -1.66 10.01
C TYR A 60 -2.72 -0.80 8.79
N LEU A 61 -3.72 -0.02 8.36
CA LEU A 61 -3.52 0.99 7.33
C LEU A 61 -2.64 2.11 7.88
N ALA A 62 -1.47 2.30 7.28
CA ALA A 62 -0.46 3.27 7.69
C ALA A 62 -0.23 4.41 6.69
N LYS A 63 -1.02 4.52 5.65
CA LYS A 63 -0.89 5.56 4.62
C LYS A 63 -0.98 6.98 5.19
N TRP A 64 -1.76 7.15 6.24
CA TRP A 64 -2.02 8.42 6.92
C TRP A 64 -1.29 8.52 8.27
N ASP A 65 -0.15 7.86 8.41
CA ASP A 65 0.66 7.86 9.62
C ASP A 65 1.37 9.20 9.79
N ILE A 66 1.12 9.88 10.91
CA ILE A 66 1.71 11.20 11.20
C ILE A 66 3.24 11.15 11.30
N ARG A 67 3.84 10.00 11.60
CA ARG A 67 5.30 9.82 11.63
C ARG A 67 5.95 10.02 10.25
N LYS A 68 5.17 9.93 9.18
CA LYS A 68 5.59 10.13 7.78
C LYS A 68 5.41 11.56 7.29
N MET A 69 4.84 12.43 8.14
CA MET A 69 4.76 13.87 7.87
C MET A 69 6.13 14.51 8.03
N SER A 70 6.32 15.68 7.40
CA SER A 70 7.48 16.52 7.70
C SER A 70 7.51 16.88 9.20
N GLU A 71 8.68 17.11 9.75
CA GLU A 71 8.85 17.37 11.18
C GLU A 71 8.04 18.59 11.64
N GLU A 72 7.99 19.64 10.84
CA GLU A 72 7.19 20.84 11.09
C GLU A 72 5.71 20.48 11.36
N TRP A 73 5.06 19.78 10.43
CA TRP A 73 3.64 19.43 10.54
C TRP A 73 3.39 18.35 11.58
N ARG A 74 4.33 17.42 11.76
CA ARG A 74 4.24 16.42 12.83
C ARG A 74 4.26 17.07 14.21
N THR A 75 5.12 18.03 14.43
CA THR A 75 5.20 18.78 15.69
C THR A 75 3.90 19.50 15.99
N VAL A 76 3.30 20.16 15.00
CA VAL A 76 1.97 20.79 15.14
C VAL A 76 0.91 19.76 15.48
N ALA A 77 0.85 18.66 14.77
CA ALA A 77 -0.14 17.59 14.99
C ALA A 77 -0.03 16.94 16.38
N ILE A 78 1.17 16.81 16.92
CA ILE A 78 1.43 16.23 18.25
C ILE A 78 1.06 17.23 19.35
N ASN A 79 1.43 18.49 19.20
CA ASN A 79 1.29 19.52 20.24
C ASN A 79 -0.12 20.06 20.41
N THR A 80 -1.04 19.78 19.51
CA THR A 80 -2.44 20.24 19.60
C THR A 80 -3.28 19.53 20.68
N GLY A 81 -2.68 18.68 21.51
CA GLY A 81 -3.33 17.99 22.64
C GLY A 81 -4.42 16.99 22.26
N ASN A 82 -4.86 16.97 21.02
CA ASN A 82 -5.89 16.10 20.46
C ASN A 82 -5.50 15.55 19.08
N ALA A 83 -4.26 15.07 18.97
CA ALA A 83 -3.67 14.54 17.72
C ALA A 83 -4.56 13.52 16.97
N LYS A 84 -5.52 12.92 17.69
CA LYS A 84 -6.49 11.98 17.11
C LYS A 84 -7.49 12.65 16.15
N TRP A 85 -7.80 13.92 16.36
CA TRP A 85 -8.88 14.64 15.65
C TRP A 85 -8.38 15.77 14.76
N MET A 86 -7.12 16.14 14.89
CA MET A 86 -6.54 17.35 14.27
C MET A 86 -5.27 17.02 13.48
N SER A 87 -5.35 16.06 12.58
CA SER A 87 -4.17 15.64 11.82
C SER A 87 -3.72 16.63 10.74
N GLY A 88 -4.56 17.58 10.36
CA GLY A 88 -4.27 18.49 9.24
C GLY A 88 -4.14 17.80 7.87
N ILE A 89 -4.39 16.49 7.82
CA ILE A 89 -4.30 15.72 6.59
C ILE A 89 -5.54 15.96 5.74
N ASN A 90 -5.36 16.55 4.58
CA ASN A 90 -6.43 16.72 3.61
C ASN A 90 -6.81 15.39 2.97
N VAL A 91 -8.10 15.11 2.92
CA VAL A 91 -8.62 13.98 2.14
C VAL A 91 -8.50 14.30 0.67
N THR A 92 -7.64 13.59 -0.03
CA THR A 92 -7.46 13.74 -1.47
C THR A 92 -8.66 13.16 -2.21
N LYS A 93 -9.38 14.00 -2.95
CA LYS A 93 -10.53 13.56 -3.76
C LYS A 93 -10.12 13.03 -5.13
N MET A 94 -9.01 13.50 -5.68
CA MET A 94 -8.44 13.04 -6.94
C MET A 94 -6.96 13.39 -6.97
N ARG A 95 -6.14 12.52 -7.52
CA ARG A 95 -4.70 12.78 -7.69
C ARG A 95 -4.21 12.18 -9.01
N TYR A 96 -3.12 12.69 -9.48
CA TYR A 96 -2.60 12.39 -10.82
C TYR A 96 -2.45 10.88 -11.11
N PRO A 97 -1.94 10.01 -10.21
CA PRO A 97 -1.90 8.58 -10.46
C PRO A 97 -3.26 7.95 -10.75
N TYR A 98 -4.33 8.42 -10.11
CA TYR A 98 -5.68 7.92 -10.40
C TYR A 98 -6.11 8.32 -11.83
N VAL A 99 -5.79 9.52 -12.26
CA VAL A 99 -6.05 9.97 -13.64
C VAL A 99 -5.28 9.10 -14.65
N LEU A 100 -4.01 8.79 -14.37
CA LEU A 100 -3.21 7.92 -15.22
C LEU A 100 -3.78 6.49 -15.30
N LEU A 101 -4.28 5.95 -14.18
CA LEU A 101 -4.91 4.62 -14.17
C LEU A 101 -6.24 4.62 -14.93
N MET A 102 -7.07 5.66 -14.80
CA MET A 102 -8.28 5.81 -15.62
C MET A 102 -7.94 5.95 -17.10
N TYR A 103 -6.90 6.70 -17.44
CA TYR A 103 -6.43 6.81 -18.81
C TYR A 103 -5.96 5.45 -19.35
N ALA A 104 -5.14 4.72 -18.59
CA ALA A 104 -4.68 3.39 -18.98
C ALA A 104 -5.85 2.42 -19.22
N GLU A 105 -6.86 2.46 -18.36
CA GLU A 105 -8.08 1.67 -18.50
C GLU A 105 -8.82 1.99 -19.80
N VAL A 106 -9.10 3.26 -20.04
CA VAL A 106 -9.84 3.71 -21.24
C VAL A 106 -9.06 3.37 -22.51
N MET A 107 -7.76 3.63 -22.54
CA MET A 107 -6.92 3.34 -23.71
C MET A 107 -6.84 1.84 -23.98
N ASN A 108 -6.67 1.02 -22.93
CA ASN A 108 -6.66 -0.42 -23.10
C ASN A 108 -8.01 -0.94 -23.62
N GLU A 109 -9.12 -0.38 -23.12
CA GLU A 109 -10.46 -0.76 -23.56
C GLU A 109 -10.73 -0.45 -25.03
N LEU A 110 -10.34 0.74 -25.48
CA LEU A 110 -10.66 1.24 -26.82
C LEU A 110 -9.64 0.84 -27.88
N HIS A 111 -8.36 0.74 -27.53
CA HIS A 111 -7.27 0.65 -28.49
C HIS A 111 -6.24 -0.43 -28.15
N GLY A 112 -6.26 -1.00 -26.94
CA GLY A 112 -5.25 -1.93 -26.45
C GLY A 112 -4.09 -1.23 -25.74
N ALA A 113 -3.19 -2.07 -25.16
CA ALA A 113 -2.15 -1.61 -24.25
C ALA A 113 -1.10 -0.66 -24.89
N ASP A 114 -0.80 -0.84 -26.18
CA ASP A 114 0.38 -0.29 -26.83
C ASP A 114 0.07 0.75 -27.94
N VAL A 115 -1.19 1.13 -28.09
CA VAL A 115 -1.58 2.19 -29.03
C VAL A 115 -1.43 3.55 -28.36
N THR A 116 -0.76 4.48 -29.04
CA THR A 116 -0.57 5.85 -28.55
C THR A 116 -1.85 6.66 -28.73
N GLY A 117 -2.32 7.27 -27.63
CA GLY A 117 -3.48 8.15 -27.63
C GLY A 117 -3.15 9.60 -27.96
N GLU A 118 -4.16 10.46 -27.99
CA GLU A 118 -4.03 11.88 -28.36
C GLU A 118 -3.06 12.66 -27.44
N CYS A 119 -2.92 12.26 -26.17
CA CYS A 119 -1.98 12.90 -25.26
C CYS A 119 -0.53 12.37 -25.39
N GLY A 120 -0.24 11.54 -26.39
CA GLY A 120 1.09 11.01 -26.64
C GLY A 120 1.52 9.85 -25.75
N LEU A 121 0.61 9.25 -24.96
CA LEU A 121 0.87 8.10 -24.09
C LEU A 121 0.11 6.87 -24.58
N THR A 122 0.69 5.69 -24.34
CA THR A 122 -0.02 4.41 -24.41
C THR A 122 -0.61 4.05 -23.02
N ALA A 123 -1.52 3.08 -22.97
CA ALA A 123 -2.00 2.55 -21.69
C ALA A 123 -0.83 2.00 -20.84
N ARG A 124 0.11 1.31 -21.49
CA ARG A 124 1.31 0.76 -20.83
C ARG A 124 2.21 1.84 -20.26
N GLU A 125 2.44 2.92 -20.97
CA GLU A 125 3.24 4.04 -20.47
C GLU A 125 2.58 4.72 -19.26
N ALA A 126 1.27 4.94 -19.32
CA ALA A 126 0.53 5.50 -18.19
C ALA A 126 0.61 4.59 -16.94
N LEU A 127 0.42 3.27 -17.10
CA LEU A 127 0.57 2.29 -16.02
C LEU A 127 2.01 2.30 -15.47
N LYS A 128 3.01 2.31 -16.35
CA LYS A 128 4.43 2.37 -16.00
C LYS A 128 4.79 3.61 -15.19
N MET A 129 4.24 4.77 -15.54
CA MET A 129 4.45 6.01 -14.79
C MET A 129 3.98 5.92 -13.34
N VAL A 130 2.88 5.20 -13.08
CA VAL A 130 2.39 4.98 -11.72
C VAL A 130 3.28 3.96 -11.01
N HIS A 131 3.55 2.83 -11.63
CA HIS A 131 4.25 1.70 -11.02
C HIS A 131 5.70 2.05 -10.64
N ARG A 132 6.51 2.53 -11.58
CA ARG A 132 7.94 2.81 -11.36
C ARG A 132 8.23 3.82 -10.25
N ARG A 133 7.30 4.74 -10.00
CA ARG A 133 7.43 5.75 -8.96
C ARG A 133 7.52 5.13 -7.55
N ALA A 134 7.00 3.93 -7.40
CA ALA A 134 6.95 3.21 -6.14
C ALA A 134 8.27 2.52 -5.76
N PHE A 135 9.28 2.59 -6.60
CA PHE A 135 10.55 1.89 -6.43
C PHE A 135 11.71 2.87 -6.21
N SER A 136 12.76 2.39 -5.55
CA SER A 136 14.02 3.11 -5.41
C SER A 136 14.68 3.34 -6.78
N ASP A 137 15.60 4.29 -6.88
CA ASP A 137 16.30 4.54 -8.16
C ASP A 137 17.04 3.30 -8.67
N ALA A 138 17.51 2.44 -7.78
CA ALA A 138 18.17 1.18 -8.13
C ALA A 138 17.20 0.14 -8.74
N ASP A 139 15.92 0.17 -8.33
CA ASP A 139 14.93 -0.84 -8.69
C ASP A 139 14.00 -0.41 -9.82
N LYS A 140 14.03 0.88 -10.21
CA LYS A 140 13.13 1.43 -11.26
C LYS A 140 13.22 0.68 -12.58
N ALA A 141 14.41 0.25 -12.99
CA ALA A 141 14.57 -0.48 -14.24
C ALA A 141 13.89 -1.85 -14.20
N ALA A 142 13.94 -2.54 -13.07
CA ALA A 142 13.24 -3.80 -12.87
C ALA A 142 11.71 -3.60 -12.86
N ALA A 143 11.23 -2.56 -12.18
CA ALA A 143 9.82 -2.18 -12.17
C ALA A 143 9.29 -1.86 -13.57
N GLU A 144 10.04 -1.13 -14.38
CA GLU A 144 9.67 -0.86 -15.78
C GLU A 144 9.66 -2.14 -16.62
N THR A 145 10.62 -3.02 -16.41
CA THR A 145 10.70 -4.32 -17.10
C THR A 145 9.49 -5.19 -16.76
N TYR A 146 9.05 -5.19 -15.51
CA TYR A 146 7.82 -5.88 -15.10
C TYR A 146 6.63 -5.42 -15.93
N ILE A 147 6.38 -4.11 -16.03
CA ILE A 147 5.25 -3.57 -16.81
C ILE A 147 5.41 -3.85 -18.30
N ASN A 148 6.63 -3.77 -18.85
CA ASN A 148 6.90 -4.03 -20.25
C ASN A 148 6.62 -5.51 -20.65
N ASN A 149 6.79 -6.43 -19.71
CA ASN A 149 6.58 -7.87 -19.94
C ASN A 149 5.10 -8.31 -19.75
N ILE A 150 4.21 -7.43 -19.30
CA ILE A 150 2.78 -7.76 -19.24
C ILE A 150 2.26 -7.95 -20.67
N SER A 151 1.54 -9.03 -20.89
CA SER A 151 0.90 -9.29 -22.19
C SER A 151 0.05 -8.11 -22.66
N ALA A 152 0.08 -7.84 -23.95
CA ALA A 152 -0.81 -6.87 -24.58
C ALA A 152 -2.25 -7.39 -24.80
N ASP A 153 -2.52 -8.64 -24.40
CA ASP A 153 -3.89 -9.12 -24.32
C ASP A 153 -4.72 -8.21 -23.44
N LYS A 154 -5.89 -7.83 -23.93
CA LYS A 154 -6.74 -6.80 -23.33
C LYS A 154 -7.13 -7.12 -21.90
N ASP A 155 -7.52 -8.36 -21.64
CA ASP A 155 -8.01 -8.77 -20.32
C ASP A 155 -6.83 -8.94 -19.33
N VAL A 156 -5.71 -9.46 -19.79
CA VAL A 156 -4.48 -9.60 -18.98
C VAL A 156 -3.95 -8.23 -18.59
N PHE A 157 -3.92 -7.29 -19.54
CA PHE A 157 -3.46 -5.93 -19.26
C PHE A 157 -4.43 -5.17 -18.35
N PHE A 158 -5.72 -5.37 -18.53
CA PHE A 158 -6.74 -4.81 -17.64
C PHE A 158 -6.58 -5.32 -16.20
N ASP A 159 -6.32 -6.60 -16.01
CA ASP A 159 -6.05 -7.18 -14.69
C ASP A 159 -4.82 -6.53 -14.01
N ALA A 160 -3.80 -6.19 -14.77
CA ALA A 160 -2.65 -5.45 -14.25
C ALA A 160 -3.02 -4.03 -13.80
N ILE A 161 -3.86 -3.33 -14.56
CA ILE A 161 -4.40 -2.01 -14.16
C ILE A 161 -5.23 -2.14 -12.86
N VAL A 162 -6.08 -3.16 -12.76
CA VAL A 162 -6.88 -3.45 -11.57
C VAL A 162 -6.00 -3.72 -10.35
N GLN A 163 -4.89 -4.43 -10.53
CA GLN A 163 -3.93 -4.70 -9.46
C GLN A 163 -3.17 -3.42 -9.05
N GLU A 164 -2.69 -2.65 -10.00
CA GLU A 164 -1.99 -1.38 -9.71
C GLU A 164 -2.90 -0.38 -8.99
N ASN A 165 -4.18 -0.32 -9.37
CA ASN A 165 -5.19 0.47 -8.67
C ASN A 165 -5.30 0.06 -7.19
N ALA A 166 -5.24 -1.24 -6.87
CA ALA A 166 -5.26 -1.71 -5.49
C ALA A 166 -4.02 -1.22 -4.72
N TRP A 167 -2.83 -1.36 -5.28
CA TRP A 167 -1.59 -0.96 -4.63
C TRP A 167 -1.52 0.56 -4.42
N GLU A 168 -1.94 1.32 -5.42
CA GLU A 168 -1.80 2.77 -5.43
C GLU A 168 -2.85 3.48 -4.55
N LEU A 169 -4.10 3.02 -4.55
CA LEU A 169 -5.24 3.77 -4.00
C LEU A 169 -5.78 3.20 -2.67
N VAL A 170 -5.06 2.29 -2.02
CA VAL A 170 -5.47 1.75 -0.72
C VAL A 170 -5.74 2.86 0.29
N GLY A 171 -6.83 2.75 1.02
CA GLY A 171 -7.22 3.70 2.06
C GLY A 171 -7.81 5.03 1.55
N GLU A 172 -7.94 5.22 0.24
CA GLU A 172 -8.48 6.45 -0.35
C GLU A 172 -9.98 6.38 -0.66
N GLY A 173 -10.60 5.22 -0.43
CA GLY A 173 -12.05 5.06 -0.58
C GLY A 173 -12.53 4.66 -1.98
N TYR A 174 -11.66 4.57 -2.98
CA TYR A 174 -12.04 4.29 -4.37
C TYR A 174 -12.28 2.81 -4.67
N ARG A 175 -11.47 1.92 -4.10
CA ARG A 175 -11.39 0.51 -4.49
C ARG A 175 -12.74 -0.20 -4.60
N LYS A 176 -13.63 0.00 -3.62
CA LYS A 176 -14.97 -0.62 -3.62
C LYS A 176 -15.78 -0.21 -4.85
N TYR A 177 -15.77 1.07 -5.16
CA TYR A 177 -16.56 1.61 -6.28
C TYR A 177 -15.96 1.21 -7.63
N ASP A 178 -14.63 1.16 -7.74
CA ASP A 178 -13.96 0.65 -8.93
C ASP A 178 -14.29 -0.82 -9.17
N LEU A 179 -14.23 -1.67 -8.13
CA LEU A 179 -14.60 -3.07 -8.25
C LEU A 179 -16.10 -3.26 -8.63
N ILE A 180 -16.98 -2.39 -8.16
CA ILE A 180 -18.41 -2.42 -8.55
C ILE A 180 -18.57 -2.06 -10.02
N ARG A 181 -17.98 -0.96 -10.49
CA ARG A 181 -18.12 -0.51 -11.89
C ARG A 181 -17.47 -1.48 -12.88
N TRP A 182 -16.44 -2.21 -12.47
CA TRP A 182 -15.80 -3.28 -13.25
C TRP A 182 -16.52 -4.62 -13.16
N ASN A 183 -17.57 -4.74 -12.35
CA ASN A 183 -18.24 -6.01 -12.02
C ASN A 183 -17.30 -7.08 -11.43
N LEU A 184 -16.25 -6.67 -10.71
CA LEU A 184 -15.23 -7.53 -10.13
C LEU A 184 -15.35 -7.72 -8.61
N LEU A 185 -16.34 -7.08 -7.96
CA LEU A 185 -16.41 -7.08 -6.49
C LEU A 185 -16.50 -8.49 -5.90
N ASN A 186 -17.38 -9.32 -6.47
CA ASN A 186 -17.56 -10.68 -6.01
C ASN A 186 -16.27 -11.51 -6.22
N ASP A 187 -15.77 -11.53 -7.44
CA ASP A 187 -14.64 -12.38 -7.83
C ASP A 187 -13.37 -12.02 -7.03
N ARG A 188 -13.10 -10.74 -6.87
CA ARG A 188 -11.93 -10.28 -6.08
C ARG A 188 -12.12 -10.52 -4.58
N THR A 189 -13.37 -10.54 -4.08
CA THR A 189 -13.65 -10.88 -2.69
C THR A 189 -13.44 -12.37 -2.43
N GLU A 190 -13.94 -13.24 -3.31
CA GLU A 190 -13.74 -14.68 -3.18
C GLU A 190 -12.27 -15.07 -3.35
N LYS A 191 -11.57 -14.46 -4.33
CA LYS A 191 -10.11 -14.64 -4.46
C LYS A 191 -9.37 -14.22 -3.19
N MET A 192 -9.70 -13.07 -2.61
CA MET A 192 -9.08 -12.60 -1.37
C MET A 192 -9.31 -13.57 -0.21
N LYS A 193 -10.51 -14.16 -0.07
CA LYS A 193 -10.79 -15.18 0.95
C LYS A 193 -9.93 -16.43 0.74
N ALA A 194 -9.88 -16.94 -0.47
CA ALA A 194 -9.07 -18.12 -0.80
C ALA A 194 -7.58 -17.87 -0.56
N ASP A 195 -7.05 -16.72 -0.95
CA ASP A 195 -5.66 -16.34 -0.69
C ASP A 195 -5.39 -16.22 0.83
N TYR A 196 -6.35 -15.70 1.59
CA TYR A 196 -6.23 -15.57 3.04
C TYR A 196 -6.20 -16.95 3.72
N GLU A 197 -7.10 -17.85 3.34
CA GLU A 197 -7.14 -19.23 3.86
C GLU A 197 -5.85 -19.99 3.55
N ARG A 198 -5.34 -19.87 2.32
CA ARG A 198 -4.06 -20.45 1.93
C ARG A 198 -2.91 -19.90 2.77
N GLN A 199 -2.81 -18.59 2.90
CA GLN A 199 -1.77 -17.92 3.68
C GLN A 199 -1.82 -18.31 5.16
N LEU A 200 -2.99 -18.53 5.74
CA LEU A 200 -3.13 -18.99 7.12
C LEU A 200 -2.36 -20.29 7.39
N SER A 201 -2.28 -21.17 6.41
CA SER A 201 -1.57 -22.45 6.54
C SER A 201 -0.05 -22.32 6.29
N GLU A 202 0.37 -21.29 5.58
CA GLU A 202 1.76 -21.07 5.16
C GLU A 202 2.58 -20.23 6.16
N TYR A 203 1.91 -19.58 7.11
CA TYR A 203 2.58 -18.66 8.03
C TYR A 203 3.49 -19.34 9.03
N PRO A 204 4.68 -18.78 9.29
CA PRO A 204 5.55 -19.29 10.33
C PRO A 204 4.97 -19.06 11.73
N ALA A 205 5.19 -20.00 12.64
CA ALA A 205 4.75 -19.89 14.04
C ALA A 205 5.45 -18.74 14.79
N LYS A 206 6.62 -18.30 14.30
CA LYS A 206 7.41 -17.19 14.86
C LYS A 206 8.03 -16.40 13.74
N LEU A 207 8.02 -15.07 13.90
CA LEU A 207 8.74 -14.15 13.02
C LEU A 207 10.06 -13.74 13.68
N TYR A 208 11.14 -13.81 12.92
CA TYR A 208 12.45 -13.31 13.33
C TYR A 208 12.75 -12.03 12.57
N PHE A 209 13.27 -11.03 13.26
CA PHE A 209 13.62 -9.73 12.70
C PHE A 209 14.67 -9.03 13.54
N LYS A 210 15.27 -7.97 13.02
CA LYS A 210 16.14 -7.07 13.75
C LYS A 210 15.49 -5.72 13.92
N TYR A 211 15.89 -5.00 14.95
CA TYR A 211 15.58 -3.58 15.08
C TYR A 211 16.65 -2.75 14.36
N LYS A 212 16.23 -1.58 13.89
CA LYS A 212 17.15 -0.53 13.44
C LYS A 212 18.02 -0.04 14.60
N GLU A 213 18.98 0.84 14.32
CA GLU A 213 19.90 1.39 15.32
C GLU A 213 19.21 2.11 16.49
N ASP A 214 17.97 2.60 16.28
CA ASP A 214 17.15 3.22 17.33
C ASP A 214 16.67 2.22 18.40
N GLY A 215 16.80 0.92 18.15
CA GLY A 215 16.39 -0.16 19.04
C GLY A 215 14.89 -0.31 19.22
N GLY A 216 14.07 0.43 18.48
CA GLY A 216 12.61 0.43 18.62
C GLY A 216 11.83 0.26 17.32
N THR A 217 12.43 0.58 16.18
CA THR A 217 11.83 0.42 14.85
C THR A 217 12.26 -0.91 14.24
N ILE A 218 11.31 -1.73 13.81
CA ILE A 218 11.60 -2.98 13.10
C ILE A 218 12.25 -2.66 11.76
N ASP A 219 13.37 -3.31 11.48
CA ASP A 219 13.94 -3.31 10.14
C ASP A 219 13.18 -4.34 9.29
N MET A 220 12.21 -3.85 8.51
CA MET A 220 11.33 -4.68 7.69
C MET A 220 12.09 -5.49 6.63
N SER A 221 13.29 -5.08 6.24
CA SER A 221 14.13 -5.83 5.30
C SER A 221 14.72 -7.11 5.90
N THR A 222 14.76 -7.20 7.23
CA THR A 222 15.31 -8.35 7.96
C THR A 222 14.26 -9.34 8.43
N VAL A 223 12.98 -9.06 8.21
CA VAL A 223 11.88 -9.93 8.65
C VAL A 223 11.89 -11.21 7.84
N GLN A 224 11.94 -12.33 8.54
CA GLN A 224 11.85 -13.67 7.95
C GLN A 224 10.38 -14.09 7.98
N TRP A 225 9.73 -13.87 6.85
CA TRP A 225 8.33 -14.19 6.63
C TRP A 225 8.12 -15.68 6.38
#